data_de9acfd2b48d9273e42e8b195dfb270b
#
_entry.id   de9acfd2b48d9273e42e8b195dfb270b
#
_cell.length_a   1.000
_cell.length_b   1.000
_cell.length_c   1.000
_cell.angle_alpha   90.00
_cell.angle_beta   90.00
_cell.angle_gamma   90.00
#
_symmetry.space_group_name_H-M   'P 1'
#
loop_
_entity.id
_entity.type
_entity.pdbx_description
1 polymer ?
#
loop_
_entity_poly.entity_id
_entity_poly.type
_entity_poly.pdbx_seq_one_letter_code
_entity_poly.pdbx_strand_id
1 'polypeptide(L)'
;NAIVGHDIAVYTIFPVHDDAHARFDATSRTYKYYLHTQKNPFLERFSWNCHYQLDFELMNEAAERMLAFTDFTSFSKLHTDVKTNNCKVTHARWEQEGAQWVFTVTADRFLRNMVRAIVGTLVEVGRHRITVDEFCQIIERKDRCSAGQSMPGHALFLHGITYPYPIE
;
A
#
# COMPACT_ATOMS: atom_id res chain seq x y z
N ASN A 1 24.46 -0.10 16.32
CA ASN A 1 24.52 -0.71 14.99
C ASN A 1 25.58 -1.83 14.87
N ALA A 2 26.60 -1.88 15.75
CA ALA A 2 27.64 -2.93 15.67
C ALA A 2 27.13 -4.37 16.00
N ILE A 3 25.98 -4.50 16.67
CA ILE A 3 25.43 -5.80 17.11
C ILE A 3 24.27 -6.28 16.21
N VAL A 4 23.55 -5.35 15.58
CA VAL A 4 22.43 -5.68 14.68
C VAL A 4 22.93 -6.14 13.31
N GLY A 5 22.13 -6.97 12.64
CA GLY A 5 22.47 -7.47 11.29
C GLY A 5 22.58 -6.34 10.25
N HIS A 6 23.20 -6.63 9.11
CA HIS A 6 23.44 -5.66 8.03
C HIS A 6 22.17 -5.10 7.39
N ASP A 7 21.04 -5.73 7.63
CA ASP A 7 19.71 -5.35 7.15
C ASP A 7 18.93 -4.44 8.11
N ILE A 8 19.54 -4.08 9.24
CA ILE A 8 18.96 -3.21 10.27
C ILE A 8 19.86 -2.02 10.55
N ALA A 9 19.31 -0.81 10.52
CA ALA A 9 19.98 0.40 10.93
C ALA A 9 19.16 1.11 12.03
N VAL A 10 19.77 1.32 13.20
CA VAL A 10 19.20 2.10 14.30
C VAL A 10 19.77 3.52 14.23
N TYR A 11 18.90 4.50 13.99
CA TYR A 11 19.31 5.91 13.88
C TYR A 11 19.23 6.62 15.22
N THR A 12 18.20 6.34 16.03
CA THR A 12 18.03 6.95 17.33
C THR A 12 17.19 6.09 18.26
N ILE A 13 17.32 6.33 19.55
CA ILE A 13 16.47 5.79 20.62
C ILE A 13 16.08 6.97 21.48
N PHE A 14 14.80 7.17 21.71
CA PHE A 14 14.27 8.26 22.53
C PHE A 14 13.19 7.74 23.49
N PRO A 15 13.01 8.38 24.66
CA PRO A 15 11.98 8.01 25.60
C PRO A 15 10.60 8.42 25.06
N VAL A 16 9.59 7.63 25.40
CA VAL A 16 8.17 7.92 25.17
C VAL A 16 7.43 7.76 26.50
N HIS A 17 6.15 8.13 26.57
CA HIS A 17 5.33 7.87 27.77
C HIS A 17 5.13 6.36 28.01
N ASP A 18 4.90 5.97 29.27
CA ASP A 18 4.96 4.57 29.72
C ASP A 18 3.94 3.64 29.03
N ASP A 19 2.79 4.17 28.63
CA ASP A 19 1.72 3.45 27.95
C ASP A 19 1.76 3.58 26.43
N ALA A 20 2.84 4.14 25.85
CA ALA A 20 3.00 4.30 24.41
C ALA A 20 3.00 2.95 23.67
N HIS A 21 2.23 2.87 22.60
CA HIS A 21 2.15 1.66 21.81
C HIS A 21 2.38 1.93 20.31
N ALA A 22 3.49 1.47 19.77
CA ALA A 22 3.94 1.72 18.40
C ALA A 22 2.90 1.37 17.30
N ARG A 23 2.02 0.40 17.54
CA ARG A 23 1.00 0.01 16.56
C ARG A 23 -0.34 0.71 16.79
N PHE A 24 -0.79 0.83 18.05
CA PHE A 24 -2.14 1.29 18.35
C PHE A 24 -2.25 2.81 18.40
N ASP A 25 -1.19 3.51 18.80
CA ASP A 25 -1.20 4.97 18.86
C ASP A 25 -0.93 5.63 17.52
N ALA A 26 -0.42 4.89 16.54
CA ALA A 26 -0.19 5.46 15.23
C ALA A 26 -1.49 5.95 14.58
N THR A 27 -1.53 7.23 14.21
CA THR A 27 -2.69 7.93 13.62
C THR A 27 -2.75 7.80 12.11
N SER A 28 -1.60 7.64 11.44
CA SER A 28 -1.55 7.30 10.03
C SER A 28 -0.34 6.44 9.68
N ARG A 29 -0.41 5.76 8.54
CA ARG A 29 0.68 5.01 7.94
C ARG A 29 0.71 5.34 6.46
N THR A 30 1.92 5.46 5.92
CA THR A 30 2.17 5.63 4.49
C THR A 30 2.96 4.42 3.99
N TYR A 31 2.47 3.80 2.95
CA TYR A 31 3.17 2.73 2.24
C TYR A 31 3.58 3.21 0.86
N LYS A 32 4.74 2.75 0.39
CA LYS A 32 5.19 2.87 -1.00
C LYS A 32 5.30 1.49 -1.62
N TYR A 33 4.77 1.33 -2.84
CA TYR A 33 4.93 0.13 -3.65
C TYR A 33 5.69 0.48 -4.93
N TYR A 34 6.81 -0.18 -5.14
CA TYR A 34 7.71 0.11 -6.25
C TYR A 34 7.51 -0.86 -7.41
N LEU A 35 7.43 -0.32 -8.62
CA LEU A 35 7.27 -1.05 -9.88
C LEU A 35 8.28 -0.53 -10.90
N HIS A 36 8.90 -1.43 -11.68
CA HIS A 36 9.71 -1.07 -12.84
C HIS A 36 9.32 -1.92 -14.04
N THR A 37 9.47 -1.37 -15.26
CA THR A 37 9.05 -2.02 -16.51
C THR A 37 10.24 -2.50 -17.36
N GLN A 38 11.43 -2.04 -17.06
CA GLN A 38 12.66 -2.44 -17.73
C GLN A 38 13.48 -3.33 -16.80
N LYS A 39 14.00 -4.46 -17.32
CA LYS A 39 14.86 -5.36 -16.54
C LYS A 39 16.02 -4.61 -15.91
N ASN A 40 16.11 -4.65 -14.58
CA ASN A 40 17.18 -4.00 -13.82
C ASN A 40 17.58 -4.87 -12.62
N PRO A 41 18.76 -5.54 -12.65
CA PRO A 41 19.22 -6.42 -11.58
C PRO A 41 19.36 -5.74 -10.22
N PHE A 42 19.57 -4.42 -10.18
CA PHE A 42 19.69 -3.65 -8.93
C PHE A 42 18.35 -3.37 -8.25
N LEU A 43 17.23 -3.49 -8.98
CA LEU A 43 15.88 -3.24 -8.46
C LEU A 43 15.13 -4.51 -8.08
N GLU A 44 15.56 -5.69 -8.53
CA GLU A 44 14.84 -6.97 -8.39
C GLU A 44 14.43 -7.30 -6.94
N ARG A 45 15.20 -6.89 -5.93
CA ARG A 45 14.90 -7.18 -4.53
C ARG A 45 13.90 -6.24 -3.90
N PHE A 46 13.68 -5.05 -4.49
CA PHE A 46 12.95 -3.94 -3.86
C PHE A 46 11.87 -3.34 -4.74
N SER A 47 11.67 -3.89 -5.94
CA SER A 47 10.70 -3.39 -6.91
C SER A 47 10.16 -4.54 -7.75
N TRP A 48 8.88 -4.52 -8.04
CA TRP A 48 8.25 -5.52 -8.90
C TRP A 48 8.55 -5.23 -10.38
N ASN A 49 9.16 -6.21 -11.06
CA ASN A 49 9.37 -6.14 -12.50
C ASN A 49 8.07 -6.46 -13.22
N CYS A 50 7.45 -5.44 -13.79
CA CYS A 50 6.17 -5.55 -14.48
C CYS A 50 6.39 -5.58 -16.00
N HIS A 51 5.99 -6.67 -16.65
CA HIS A 51 6.12 -6.83 -18.10
C HIS A 51 4.90 -6.32 -18.89
N TYR A 52 3.89 -5.77 -18.21
CA TYR A 52 2.70 -5.23 -18.86
C TYR A 52 2.90 -3.77 -19.22
N GLN A 53 2.30 -3.35 -20.33
CA GLN A 53 2.02 -1.94 -20.55
C GLN A 53 0.88 -1.52 -19.63
N LEU A 54 1.10 -0.47 -18.86
CA LEU A 54 0.16 0.04 -17.88
C LEU A 54 -0.22 1.48 -18.20
N ASP A 55 -1.52 1.76 -18.14
CA ASP A 55 -2.07 3.10 -18.21
C ASP A 55 -2.12 3.69 -16.79
N PHE A 56 -1.09 4.45 -16.44
CA PHE A 56 -1.00 5.06 -15.12
C PHE A 56 -1.98 6.22 -14.90
N GLU A 57 -2.51 6.81 -15.96
CA GLU A 57 -3.54 7.85 -15.84
C GLU A 57 -4.85 7.23 -15.36
N LEU A 58 -5.30 6.13 -15.99
CA LEU A 58 -6.46 5.39 -15.52
C LEU A 58 -6.26 4.77 -14.13
N MET A 59 -5.05 4.27 -13.83
CA MET A 59 -4.73 3.77 -12.49
C MET A 59 -4.83 4.88 -11.44
N ASN A 60 -4.42 6.10 -11.75
CA ASN A 60 -4.52 7.25 -10.86
C ASN A 60 -5.98 7.70 -10.69
N GLU A 61 -6.78 7.71 -11.76
CA GLU A 61 -8.21 7.99 -11.66
C GLU A 61 -8.91 7.00 -10.71
N ALA A 62 -8.65 5.70 -10.87
CA ALA A 62 -9.20 4.68 -9.98
C ALA A 62 -8.72 4.85 -8.52
N ALA A 63 -7.44 5.18 -8.32
CA ALA A 63 -6.86 5.42 -7.00
C ALA A 63 -7.47 6.66 -6.33
N GLU A 64 -7.76 7.72 -7.06
CA GLU A 64 -8.43 8.91 -6.56
C GLU A 64 -9.87 8.60 -6.15
N ARG A 65 -10.64 7.89 -6.99
CA ARG A 65 -12.01 7.48 -6.66
C ARG A 65 -12.08 6.58 -5.42
N MET A 66 -11.04 5.81 -5.15
CA MET A 66 -10.95 4.97 -3.95
C MET A 66 -11.03 5.79 -2.64
N LEU A 67 -10.62 7.05 -2.63
CA LEU A 67 -10.64 7.92 -1.44
C LEU A 67 -12.06 8.19 -0.89
N ALA A 68 -13.09 7.99 -1.71
CA ALA A 68 -14.48 8.15 -1.31
C ALA A 68 -15.03 6.97 -0.49
N PHE A 69 -14.30 5.85 -0.44
CA PHE A 69 -14.74 4.62 0.24
C PHE A 69 -14.14 4.51 1.63
N THR A 70 -14.82 3.76 2.50
CA THR A 70 -14.35 3.48 3.87
C THR A 70 -14.23 1.99 4.15
N ASP A 71 -15.10 1.15 3.59
CA ASP A 71 -15.08 -0.29 3.79
C ASP A 71 -14.23 -0.98 2.72
N PHE A 72 -13.09 -1.52 3.13
CA PHE A 72 -12.11 -2.18 2.25
C PHE A 72 -12.11 -3.70 2.39
N THR A 73 -13.25 -4.32 2.71
CA THR A 73 -13.39 -5.78 2.84
C THR A 73 -12.87 -6.52 1.62
N SER A 74 -13.12 -6.03 0.39
CA SER A 74 -12.62 -6.65 -0.86
C SER A 74 -11.10 -6.73 -0.94
N PHE A 75 -10.36 -5.94 -0.17
CA PHE A 75 -8.90 -5.96 -0.14
C PHE A 75 -8.31 -6.60 1.13
N SER A 76 -9.16 -7.06 2.05
CA SER A 76 -8.72 -7.72 3.28
C SER A 76 -8.40 -9.19 3.03
N LYS A 77 -7.37 -9.71 3.75
CA LYS A 77 -7.20 -11.16 3.84
C LYS A 77 -8.36 -11.75 4.64
N LEU A 78 -8.96 -12.82 4.15
CA LEU A 78 -10.02 -13.56 4.86
C LEU A 78 -9.50 -14.12 6.20
N HIS A 79 -10.41 -14.29 7.16
CA HIS A 79 -10.13 -14.86 8.50
C HIS A 79 -9.07 -14.06 9.29
N THR A 80 -9.27 -12.75 9.41
CA THR A 80 -8.48 -11.90 10.31
C THR A 80 -9.33 -11.45 11.50
N ASP A 81 -8.72 -11.44 12.71
CA ASP A 81 -9.37 -11.00 13.96
C ASP A 81 -9.44 -9.47 14.04
N VAL A 82 -10.08 -8.84 13.06
CA VAL A 82 -10.30 -7.39 13.06
C VAL A 82 -11.77 -7.08 13.33
N LYS A 83 -12.03 -6.08 14.18
CA LYS A 83 -13.41 -5.66 14.55
C LYS A 83 -14.16 -5.01 13.37
N THR A 84 -13.43 -4.41 12.43
CA THR A 84 -13.99 -3.71 11.26
C THR A 84 -12.98 -3.67 10.14
N ASN A 85 -13.47 -3.65 8.90
CA ASN A 85 -12.66 -3.46 7.68
C ASN A 85 -12.66 -2.00 7.20
N ASN A 86 -13.12 -1.07 8.04
CA ASN A 86 -13.11 0.34 7.72
C ASN A 86 -11.69 0.91 7.84
N CYS A 87 -11.29 1.66 6.81
CA CYS A 87 -10.04 2.41 6.74
C CYS A 87 -10.34 3.76 6.08
N LYS A 88 -9.70 4.82 6.56
CA LYS A 88 -9.78 6.14 5.93
C LYS A 88 -8.51 6.36 5.10
N VAL A 89 -8.61 6.10 3.80
CA VAL A 89 -7.53 6.42 2.86
C VAL A 89 -7.56 7.92 2.58
N THR A 90 -6.44 8.60 2.75
CA THR A 90 -6.31 10.05 2.59
C THR A 90 -5.44 10.44 1.41
N HIS A 91 -4.64 9.50 0.89
CA HIS A 91 -3.81 9.70 -0.29
C HIS A 91 -3.61 8.37 -1.00
N ALA A 92 -3.68 8.37 -2.33
CA ALA A 92 -3.38 7.21 -3.16
C ALA A 92 -3.00 7.68 -4.57
N ARG A 93 -1.72 7.50 -4.98
CA ARG A 93 -1.23 7.99 -6.27
C ARG A 93 -0.03 7.22 -6.78
N TRP A 94 0.02 7.02 -8.08
CA TRP A 94 1.20 6.57 -8.82
C TRP A 94 1.96 7.77 -9.35
N GLU A 95 3.26 7.80 -9.11
CA GLU A 95 4.18 8.81 -9.62
C GLU A 95 5.44 8.15 -10.18
N GLN A 96 6.01 8.73 -11.22
CA GLN A 96 7.26 8.24 -11.78
C GLN A 96 8.44 8.83 -11.02
N GLU A 97 9.23 7.99 -10.39
CA GLU A 97 10.48 8.35 -9.72
C GLU A 97 11.67 7.71 -10.48
N GLY A 98 12.31 8.46 -11.38
CA GLY A 98 13.39 7.95 -12.23
C GLY A 98 12.94 6.79 -13.13
N ALA A 99 13.54 5.62 -12.98
CA ALA A 99 13.23 4.42 -13.76
C ALA A 99 12.07 3.57 -13.16
N GLN A 100 11.47 4.01 -12.05
CA GLN A 100 10.44 3.30 -11.32
C GLN A 100 9.13 4.08 -11.30
N TRP A 101 8.03 3.36 -11.20
CA TRP A 101 6.73 3.88 -10.80
C TRP A 101 6.49 3.54 -9.34
N VAL A 102 6.05 4.51 -8.57
CA VAL A 102 5.86 4.38 -7.13
C VAL A 102 4.42 4.69 -6.78
N PHE A 103 3.72 3.70 -6.21
CA PHE A 103 2.40 3.92 -5.63
C PHE A 103 2.54 4.31 -4.18
N THR A 104 2.20 5.54 -3.86
CA THR A 104 2.15 6.05 -2.48
C THR A 104 0.71 6.01 -1.99
N VAL A 105 0.48 5.38 -0.84
CA VAL A 105 -0.85 5.30 -0.22
C VAL A 105 -0.76 5.57 1.27
N THR A 106 -1.62 6.46 1.76
CA THR A 106 -1.70 6.85 3.18
C THR A 106 -3.12 6.60 3.72
N ALA A 107 -3.21 6.00 4.88
CA ALA A 107 -4.47 5.79 5.59
C ALA A 107 -4.26 5.81 7.12
N ASP A 108 -5.37 5.97 7.87
CA ASP A 108 -5.39 5.83 9.33
C ASP A 108 -4.97 4.42 9.78
N ARG A 109 -5.33 3.41 9.00
CA ARG A 109 -4.95 1.99 9.18
C ARG A 109 -4.99 1.23 7.87
N PHE A 110 -4.36 0.07 7.84
CA PHE A 110 -4.46 -0.87 6.74
C PHE A 110 -4.82 -2.27 7.24
N LEU A 111 -5.63 -2.97 6.45
CA LEU A 111 -5.94 -4.37 6.66
C LEU A 111 -4.78 -5.25 6.18
N ARG A 112 -4.72 -6.47 6.68
CA ARG A 112 -3.70 -7.43 6.23
C ARG A 112 -3.82 -7.67 4.73
N ASN A 113 -2.70 -7.50 4.00
CA ASN A 113 -2.59 -7.65 2.55
C ASN A 113 -3.29 -6.56 1.70
N MET A 114 -3.92 -5.55 2.34
CA MET A 114 -4.75 -4.55 1.66
C MET A 114 -4.00 -3.83 0.53
N VAL A 115 -2.86 -3.22 0.80
CA VAL A 115 -2.11 -2.45 -0.22
C VAL A 115 -1.75 -3.32 -1.43
N ARG A 116 -1.30 -4.54 -1.21
CA ARG A 116 -0.94 -5.47 -2.29
C ARG A 116 -2.14 -5.87 -3.17
N ALA A 117 -3.32 -6.02 -2.56
CA ALA A 117 -4.56 -6.32 -3.29
C ALA A 117 -5.06 -5.08 -4.07
N ILE A 118 -4.96 -3.88 -3.47
CA ILE A 118 -5.27 -2.62 -4.17
C ILE A 118 -4.37 -2.47 -5.40
N VAL A 119 -3.05 -2.59 -5.24
CA VAL A 119 -2.09 -2.50 -6.35
C VAL A 119 -2.42 -3.49 -7.45
N GLY A 120 -2.73 -4.75 -7.09
CA GLY A 120 -3.09 -5.76 -8.09
C GLY A 120 -4.37 -5.43 -8.86
N THR A 121 -5.36 -4.85 -8.19
CA THR A 121 -6.61 -4.45 -8.85
C THR A 121 -6.41 -3.19 -9.70
N LEU A 122 -5.60 -2.23 -9.25
CA LEU A 122 -5.20 -1.07 -10.07
C LEU A 122 -4.42 -1.49 -11.32
N VAL A 123 -3.57 -2.52 -11.22
CA VAL A 123 -2.87 -3.08 -12.39
C VAL A 123 -3.85 -3.66 -13.41
N GLU A 124 -4.97 -4.29 -12.99
CA GLU A 124 -5.99 -4.75 -13.94
C GLU A 124 -6.70 -3.57 -14.63
N VAL A 125 -6.88 -2.42 -13.94
CA VAL A 125 -7.34 -1.16 -14.57
C VAL A 125 -6.32 -0.67 -15.60
N GLY A 126 -5.04 -0.56 -15.23
CA GLY A 126 -3.98 -0.08 -16.13
C GLY A 126 -3.74 -0.98 -17.33
N ARG A 127 -4.14 -2.25 -17.26
CA ARG A 127 -4.14 -3.22 -18.38
C ARG A 127 -5.41 -3.17 -19.22
N HIS A 128 -6.34 -2.28 -18.93
CA HIS A 128 -7.67 -2.19 -19.56
C HIS A 128 -8.49 -3.48 -19.46
N ARG A 129 -8.28 -4.30 -18.39
CA ARG A 129 -9.07 -5.51 -18.13
C ARG A 129 -10.34 -5.25 -17.36
N ILE A 130 -10.30 -4.21 -16.53
CA ILE A 130 -11.46 -3.66 -15.83
C ILE A 130 -11.45 -2.15 -16.00
N THR A 131 -12.63 -1.56 -15.99
CA THR A 131 -12.81 -0.11 -16.01
C THR A 131 -12.63 0.49 -14.61
N VAL A 132 -12.50 1.82 -14.53
CA VAL A 132 -12.49 2.56 -13.26
C VAL A 132 -13.80 2.35 -12.47
N ASP A 133 -14.93 2.27 -13.16
CA ASP A 133 -16.23 1.99 -12.52
C ASP A 133 -16.29 0.56 -11.95
N GLU A 134 -15.77 -0.43 -12.67
CA GLU A 134 -15.68 -1.80 -12.15
C GLU A 134 -14.75 -1.90 -10.96
N PHE A 135 -13.65 -1.12 -10.91
CA PHE A 135 -12.80 -1.01 -9.72
C PHE A 135 -13.59 -0.53 -8.50
N CYS A 136 -14.42 0.51 -8.66
CA CYS A 136 -15.31 0.99 -7.60
C CYS A 136 -16.33 -0.08 -7.17
N GLN A 137 -16.96 -0.77 -8.13
CA GLN A 137 -17.89 -1.86 -7.85
C GLN A 137 -17.23 -3.01 -7.08
N ILE A 138 -15.95 -3.32 -7.35
CA ILE A 138 -15.19 -4.31 -6.58
C ILE A 138 -15.12 -3.91 -5.10
N ILE A 139 -14.89 -2.63 -4.79
CA ILE A 139 -14.89 -2.15 -3.40
C ILE A 139 -16.28 -2.33 -2.78
N GLU A 140 -17.34 -1.93 -3.48
CA GLU A 140 -18.73 -1.98 -3.03
C GLU A 140 -19.22 -3.41 -2.76
N ARG A 141 -18.75 -4.40 -3.53
CA ARG A 141 -19.13 -5.82 -3.38
C ARG A 141 -18.68 -6.43 -2.04
N LYS A 142 -17.69 -5.85 -1.37
CA LYS A 142 -17.13 -6.36 -0.11
C LYS A 142 -16.74 -7.85 -0.18
N ASP A 143 -16.28 -8.27 -1.32
CA ASP A 143 -15.86 -9.65 -1.60
C ASP A 143 -14.41 -9.69 -2.08
N ARG A 144 -13.56 -10.40 -1.33
CA ARG A 144 -12.13 -10.57 -1.66
C ARG A 144 -11.91 -11.30 -2.99
N CYS A 145 -12.82 -12.17 -3.38
CA CYS A 145 -12.72 -12.93 -4.63
C CYS A 145 -12.93 -12.05 -5.86
N SER A 146 -13.62 -10.92 -5.70
CA SER A 146 -13.82 -9.93 -6.77
C SER A 146 -12.57 -9.09 -7.06
N ALA A 147 -11.67 -8.92 -6.09
CA ALA A 147 -10.46 -8.12 -6.25
C ALA A 147 -9.35 -8.87 -7.00
N GLY A 148 -8.46 -8.11 -7.61
CA GLY A 148 -7.30 -8.64 -8.30
C GLY A 148 -6.35 -9.43 -7.40
N GLN A 149 -5.41 -10.15 -8.04
CA GLN A 149 -4.35 -10.88 -7.34
C GLN A 149 -3.49 -9.93 -6.49
N SER A 150 -3.09 -10.39 -5.31
CA SER A 150 -2.16 -9.62 -4.49
C SER A 150 -0.76 -9.60 -5.08
N MET A 151 -0.21 -8.42 -5.28
CA MET A 151 1.12 -8.24 -5.86
C MET A 151 2.25 -8.71 -4.91
N PRO A 152 3.46 -8.98 -5.44
CA PRO A 152 4.60 -9.43 -4.64
C PRO A 152 4.91 -8.52 -3.44
N GLY A 153 5.27 -9.12 -2.31
CA GLY A 153 5.50 -8.37 -1.06
C GLY A 153 6.86 -7.67 -0.98
N HIS A 154 7.87 -8.13 -1.74
CA HIS A 154 9.23 -7.56 -1.71
C HIS A 154 9.32 -6.13 -2.21
N ALA A 155 8.29 -5.67 -2.95
CA ALA A 155 8.20 -4.32 -3.49
C ALA A 155 7.39 -3.35 -2.61
N LEU A 156 6.86 -3.82 -1.47
CA LEU A 156 6.04 -3.02 -0.55
C LEU A 156 6.83 -2.60 0.68
N PHE A 157 6.85 -1.30 0.97
CA PHE A 157 7.56 -0.72 2.10
C PHE A 157 6.65 0.15 2.96
N LEU A 158 6.73 0.00 4.28
CA LEU A 158 6.20 0.98 5.22
C LEU A 158 7.16 2.18 5.21
N HIS A 159 6.69 3.30 4.68
CA HIS A 159 7.51 4.48 4.43
C HIS A 159 7.43 5.51 5.55
N GLY A 160 6.25 5.68 6.14
CA GLY A 160 6.04 6.66 7.20
C GLY A 160 4.94 6.23 8.16
N ILE A 161 5.08 6.66 9.40
CA ILE A 161 4.10 6.49 10.47
C ILE A 161 3.99 7.82 11.21
N THR A 162 2.75 8.24 11.52
CA THR A 162 2.50 9.44 12.31
C THR A 162 1.92 9.04 13.66
N TYR A 163 2.37 9.69 14.72
CA TYR A 163 1.87 9.52 16.07
C TYR A 163 1.28 10.84 16.60
N PRO A 164 0.38 10.81 17.62
CA PRO A 164 -0.21 12.01 18.19
C PRO A 164 0.74 12.78 19.14
N TYR A 165 1.94 12.28 19.32
CA TYR A 165 3.02 12.84 20.14
C TYR A 165 4.32 12.91 19.34
N PRO A 166 5.25 13.84 19.69
CA PRO A 166 6.54 13.92 19.01
C PRO A 166 7.35 12.64 19.23
N ILE A 167 8.04 12.23 18.17
CA ILE A 167 8.98 11.07 18.16
C ILE A 167 10.37 11.50 17.67
N GLU A 168 10.77 12.73 18.04
CA GLU A 168 12.09 13.31 17.71
C GLU A 168 12.96 13.40 18.96
#